data_780592c9625fdf23d1e32d0da28d89c1
#
_entry.id   780592c9625fdf23d1e32d0da28d89c1
#
_cell.length_a   1.000
_cell.length_b   1.000
_cell.length_c   1.000
_cell.angle_alpha   90.00
_cell.angle_beta   90.00
_cell.angle_gamma   90.00
#
_symmetry.space_group_name_H-M   'P 1'
#
loop_
_entity.id
_entity.type
_entity.pdbx_description
1 polymer ?
#
loop_
_entity_poly.entity_id
_entity_poly.type
_entity_poly.pdbx_seq_one_letter_code
_entity_poly.pdbx_strand_id
1 'polypeptide(L)'
;MATFNFELHELPSEAETLRQEVRDFLRTELPKLSTEERPRTWGGHHPEFSKKLAAKGWIGMTWPKKYGGHERSFLERYVVLEETLAAGAPVSFHWVADRQSGPLLLRFGTEEQRQRFLPPITRGELSFAIGMSEPDSGSDLASIRTRAEKVPGGYKVNGTKIWTSNAHLSDFAISLFRTQVVPDKKHEGLSQFLVDLKNTKGITIRPIYDLAGGHHFNEVHYEDAFVPEDARVGKEGDGWKQVTTELGFERSGPERYLSSIRLVLELINEVGKEPGERAAVLVGRLTAHLNTLRQMSLSVAAMLQAGKSPNLEASVVKDVGTTFEQEIPELVHALIGAEPHLDTGSEFEKTLGYLVQHAPSFSLRGGTREILRGIIARGLGLR
;
A
#
# COMPACT_ATOMS: atom_id res chain seq x y z
N MET A 1 -32.12 2.66 5.05
CA MET A 1 -30.79 2.11 5.36
C MET A 1 -29.87 2.44 4.20
N ALA A 2 -28.66 2.91 4.48
CA ALA A 2 -27.63 2.98 3.44
C ALA A 2 -27.31 1.55 2.98
N THR A 3 -27.02 1.38 1.68
CA THR A 3 -26.68 0.10 1.07
C THR A 3 -25.33 0.24 0.39
N PHE A 4 -24.65 -0.87 0.15
CA PHE A 4 -23.48 -0.89 -0.73
C PHE A 4 -23.90 -0.56 -2.16
N ASN A 5 -23.07 0.18 -2.85
CA ASN A 5 -23.35 0.63 -4.21
C ASN A 5 -22.30 0.09 -5.20
N PHE A 6 -22.13 -1.23 -5.20
CA PHE A 6 -21.28 -1.89 -6.20
C PHE A 6 -22.02 -2.09 -7.50
N GLU A 7 -21.44 -1.60 -8.58
CA GLU A 7 -21.92 -1.81 -9.95
C GLU A 7 -20.89 -2.64 -10.72
N LEU A 8 -21.36 -3.50 -11.61
CA LEU A 8 -20.46 -4.21 -12.51
C LEU A 8 -19.89 -3.24 -13.54
N HIS A 9 -18.58 -3.25 -13.69
CA HIS A 9 -17.88 -2.43 -14.66
C HIS A 9 -17.05 -3.29 -15.60
N GLU A 10 -17.15 -3.02 -16.88
CA GLU A 10 -16.23 -3.50 -17.90
C GLU A 10 -15.08 -2.49 -18.05
N LEU A 11 -13.89 -2.99 -18.31
CA LEU A 11 -12.76 -2.13 -18.62
C LEU A 11 -12.91 -1.57 -20.04
N PRO A 12 -12.64 -0.29 -20.25
CA PRO A 12 -12.64 0.28 -21.59
C PRO A 12 -11.51 -0.32 -22.45
N SER A 13 -11.67 -0.29 -23.76
CA SER A 13 -10.74 -0.89 -24.74
C SER A 13 -9.31 -0.40 -24.56
N GLU A 14 -9.12 0.86 -24.17
CA GLU A 14 -7.82 1.48 -23.90
C GLU A 14 -7.12 0.83 -22.70
N ALA A 15 -7.88 0.49 -21.67
CA ALA A 15 -7.36 -0.19 -20.48
C ALA A 15 -6.99 -1.65 -20.80
N GLU A 16 -7.74 -2.34 -21.65
CA GLU A 16 -7.39 -3.71 -22.10
C GLU A 16 -6.17 -3.71 -23.04
N THR A 17 -6.02 -2.71 -23.89
CA THR A 17 -4.79 -2.53 -24.70
C THR A 17 -3.60 -2.31 -23.80
N LEU A 18 -3.73 -1.43 -22.81
CA LEU A 18 -2.69 -1.19 -21.81
C LEU A 18 -2.32 -2.45 -21.03
N ARG A 19 -3.30 -3.32 -20.70
CA ARG A 19 -3.05 -4.62 -20.05
C ARG A 19 -2.05 -5.44 -20.83
N GLN A 20 -2.22 -5.53 -22.16
CA GLN A 20 -1.29 -6.29 -23.01
C GLN A 20 0.11 -5.67 -23.01
N GLU A 21 0.22 -4.35 -23.05
CA GLU A 21 1.52 -3.66 -22.97
C GLU A 21 2.23 -3.93 -21.64
N VAL A 22 1.48 -3.91 -20.53
CA VAL A 22 2.04 -4.21 -19.20
C VAL A 22 2.50 -5.66 -19.13
N ARG A 23 1.74 -6.61 -19.64
CA ARG A 23 2.11 -8.03 -19.68
C ARG A 23 3.36 -8.27 -20.52
N ASP A 24 3.49 -7.62 -21.67
CA ASP A 24 4.66 -7.72 -22.54
C ASP A 24 5.91 -7.16 -21.86
N PHE A 25 5.77 -6.02 -21.19
CA PHE A 25 6.84 -5.44 -20.38
C PHE A 25 7.28 -6.39 -19.26
N LEU A 26 6.32 -6.92 -18.49
CA LEU A 26 6.59 -7.81 -17.37
C LEU A 26 7.28 -9.12 -17.84
N ARG A 27 6.83 -9.69 -18.96
CA ARG A 27 7.49 -10.87 -19.56
C ARG A 27 8.96 -10.61 -19.94
N THR A 28 9.29 -9.38 -20.30
CA THR A 28 10.65 -9.00 -20.70
C THR A 28 11.54 -8.65 -19.51
N GLU A 29 10.99 -7.97 -18.49
CA GLU A 29 11.78 -7.39 -17.42
C GLU A 29 11.86 -8.27 -16.16
N LEU A 30 10.79 -9.00 -15.79
CA LEU A 30 10.81 -9.83 -14.58
C LEU A 30 11.79 -11.01 -14.61
N PRO A 31 12.02 -11.72 -15.73
CA PRO A 31 13.02 -12.80 -15.75
C PRO A 31 14.45 -12.36 -15.46
N LYS A 32 14.72 -11.04 -15.51
CA LYS A 32 16.01 -10.44 -15.17
C LYS A 32 16.20 -10.22 -13.68
N LEU A 33 15.17 -10.45 -12.87
CA LEU A 33 15.13 -10.22 -11.43
C LEU A 33 15.10 -11.55 -10.69
N SER A 34 15.52 -11.54 -9.42
CA SER A 34 15.41 -12.71 -8.55
C SER A 34 13.96 -13.16 -8.39
N THR A 35 13.72 -14.47 -8.41
CA THR A 35 12.41 -15.06 -8.17
C THR A 35 12.00 -15.05 -6.69
N GLU A 36 12.97 -14.96 -5.77
CA GLU A 36 12.75 -15.01 -4.32
C GLU A 36 11.92 -13.84 -3.79
N GLU A 37 11.91 -12.70 -4.53
CA GLU A 37 11.12 -11.54 -4.12
C GLU A 37 9.69 -11.53 -4.65
N ARG A 38 9.34 -12.41 -5.59
CA ARG A 38 8.00 -12.43 -6.21
C ARG A 38 6.84 -12.66 -5.22
N PRO A 39 6.97 -13.54 -4.19
CA PRO A 39 5.92 -13.68 -3.19
C PRO A 39 5.68 -12.43 -2.36
N ARG A 40 6.67 -11.52 -2.27
CA ARG A 40 6.56 -10.26 -1.53
C ARG A 40 5.66 -9.24 -2.21
N THR A 41 5.35 -9.42 -3.50
CA THR A 41 4.50 -8.54 -4.31
C THR A 41 4.91 -7.05 -4.15
N TRP A 42 4.01 -6.21 -3.65
CA TRP A 42 4.29 -4.78 -3.44
C TRP A 42 5.31 -4.49 -2.31
N GLY A 43 5.82 -5.50 -1.59
CA GLY A 43 6.92 -5.37 -0.62
C GLY A 43 8.32 -5.41 -1.25
N GLY A 44 8.49 -5.97 -2.46
CA GLY A 44 9.78 -6.06 -3.15
C GLY A 44 10.33 -4.68 -3.53
N HIS A 45 11.60 -4.40 -3.20
CA HIS A 45 12.24 -3.09 -3.39
C HIS A 45 13.27 -3.11 -4.51
N HIS A 46 13.00 -2.44 -5.63
CA HIS A 46 13.90 -2.39 -6.77
C HIS A 46 13.83 -1.04 -7.51
N PRO A 47 14.74 -0.09 -7.21
CA PRO A 47 14.72 1.26 -7.79
C PRO A 47 14.77 1.28 -9.32
N GLU A 48 15.65 0.46 -9.92
CA GLU A 48 15.81 0.44 -11.39
C GLU A 48 14.58 -0.12 -12.12
N PHE A 49 13.86 -1.07 -11.50
CA PHE A 49 12.58 -1.53 -12.04
C PHE A 49 11.52 -0.41 -11.99
N SER A 50 11.48 0.37 -10.90
CA SER A 50 10.59 1.53 -10.78
C SER A 50 10.88 2.60 -11.82
N LYS A 51 12.15 2.88 -12.13
CA LYS A 51 12.53 3.81 -13.23
C LYS A 51 12.03 3.30 -14.59
N LYS A 52 12.08 2.00 -14.83
CA LYS A 52 11.54 1.41 -16.07
C LYS A 52 10.03 1.55 -16.18
N LEU A 53 9.29 1.37 -15.08
CA LEU A 53 7.85 1.65 -15.01
C LEU A 53 7.56 3.13 -15.26
N ALA A 54 8.34 4.02 -14.65
CA ALA A 54 8.25 5.46 -14.84
C ALA A 54 8.46 5.86 -16.31
N ALA A 55 9.45 5.28 -16.99
CA ALA A 55 9.71 5.51 -18.42
C ALA A 55 8.52 5.09 -19.33
N LYS A 56 7.67 4.18 -18.86
CA LYS A 56 6.41 3.81 -19.53
C LYS A 56 5.23 4.75 -19.18
N GLY A 57 5.44 5.71 -18.29
CA GLY A 57 4.39 6.59 -17.80
C GLY A 57 3.41 5.90 -16.84
N TRP A 58 3.86 4.88 -16.10
CA TRP A 58 3.04 4.09 -15.19
C TRP A 58 3.19 4.47 -13.71
N ILE A 59 3.91 5.54 -13.42
CA ILE A 59 3.95 6.21 -12.12
C ILE A 59 3.35 7.61 -12.27
N GLY A 60 2.51 8.02 -11.32
CA GLY A 60 1.78 9.29 -11.40
C GLY A 60 0.73 9.32 -12.52
N MET A 61 0.18 8.16 -12.90
CA MET A 61 -0.71 8.01 -14.05
C MET A 61 -1.90 8.98 -14.04
N THR A 62 -2.52 9.19 -12.89
CA THR A 62 -3.71 10.04 -12.74
C THR A 62 -3.39 11.50 -12.41
N TRP A 63 -2.10 11.85 -12.27
CA TRP A 63 -1.69 13.18 -11.83
C TRP A 63 -1.64 14.19 -12.97
N PRO A 64 -1.72 15.52 -12.66
CA PRO A 64 -1.61 16.56 -13.66
C PRO A 64 -0.27 16.56 -14.39
N LYS A 65 -0.29 16.77 -15.71
CA LYS A 65 0.90 16.84 -16.57
C LYS A 65 1.91 17.88 -16.13
N LYS A 66 1.45 19.01 -15.56
CA LYS A 66 2.34 20.08 -15.07
C LYS A 66 3.32 19.63 -13.97
N TYR A 67 3.07 18.48 -13.34
CA TYR A 67 3.95 17.85 -12.34
C TYR A 67 4.59 16.55 -12.83
N GLY A 68 4.57 16.29 -14.13
CA GLY A 68 5.10 15.07 -14.73
C GLY A 68 4.12 13.90 -14.73
N GLY A 69 2.87 14.10 -14.32
CA GLY A 69 1.81 13.09 -14.40
C GLY A 69 1.30 12.91 -15.82
N HIS A 70 0.37 11.98 -16.00
CA HIS A 70 -0.09 11.54 -17.31
C HIS A 70 -1.57 11.76 -17.58
N GLU A 71 -2.35 12.21 -16.58
CA GLU A 71 -3.80 12.48 -16.66
C GLU A 71 -4.60 11.29 -17.22
N ARG A 72 -4.12 10.07 -16.95
CA ARG A 72 -4.80 8.83 -17.30
C ARG A 72 -5.94 8.54 -16.31
N SER A 73 -6.83 7.63 -16.72
CA SER A 73 -7.98 7.23 -15.91
C SER A 73 -7.58 6.34 -14.71
N PHE A 74 -8.45 6.28 -13.70
CA PHE A 74 -8.30 5.35 -12.57
C PHE A 74 -8.42 3.90 -13.02
N LEU A 75 -9.17 3.61 -14.09
CA LEU A 75 -9.31 2.25 -14.63
C LEU A 75 -8.03 1.80 -15.37
N GLU A 76 -7.36 2.68 -16.11
CA GLU A 76 -6.04 2.38 -16.69
C GLU A 76 -5.00 2.14 -15.59
N ARG A 77 -4.97 3.00 -14.55
CA ARG A 77 -4.11 2.81 -13.40
C ARG A 77 -4.38 1.49 -12.68
N TYR A 78 -5.66 1.12 -12.52
CA TYR A 78 -6.07 -0.15 -11.94
C TYR A 78 -5.43 -1.33 -12.68
N VAL A 79 -5.45 -1.35 -14.01
CA VAL A 79 -4.87 -2.41 -14.83
C VAL A 79 -3.36 -2.54 -14.60
N VAL A 80 -2.63 -1.42 -14.56
CA VAL A 80 -1.17 -1.45 -14.27
C VAL A 80 -0.89 -2.04 -12.90
N LEU A 81 -1.65 -1.66 -11.88
CA LEU A 81 -1.51 -2.20 -10.53
C LEU A 81 -1.86 -3.69 -10.47
N GLU A 82 -2.96 -4.10 -11.11
CA GLU A 82 -3.40 -5.49 -11.14
C GLU A 82 -2.34 -6.39 -11.77
N GLU A 83 -1.83 -6.05 -12.94
CA GLU A 83 -0.86 -6.86 -13.67
C GLU A 83 0.52 -6.91 -12.98
N THR A 84 0.99 -5.77 -12.46
CA THR A 84 2.28 -5.73 -11.74
C THR A 84 2.26 -6.55 -10.46
N LEU A 85 1.16 -6.48 -9.69
CA LEU A 85 1.02 -7.24 -8.46
C LEU A 85 0.81 -8.73 -8.72
N ALA A 86 -0.03 -9.09 -9.69
CA ALA A 86 -0.25 -10.49 -10.06
C ALA A 86 1.05 -11.17 -10.54
N ALA A 87 1.90 -10.45 -11.24
CA ALA A 87 3.19 -10.95 -11.69
C ALA A 87 4.25 -11.03 -10.58
N GLY A 88 4.00 -10.46 -9.40
CA GLY A 88 4.99 -10.37 -8.31
C GLY A 88 6.10 -9.36 -8.59
N ALA A 89 5.79 -8.26 -9.26
CA ALA A 89 6.76 -7.22 -9.57
C ALA A 89 7.21 -6.45 -8.32
N PRO A 90 8.50 -6.08 -8.19
CA PRO A 90 9.05 -5.36 -7.04
C PRO A 90 8.74 -3.86 -7.13
N VAL A 91 7.57 -3.45 -6.70
CA VAL A 91 7.05 -2.08 -6.85
C VAL A 91 7.24 -1.19 -5.63
N SER A 92 7.78 -1.71 -4.53
CA SER A 92 7.84 -1.04 -3.24
C SER A 92 8.55 0.33 -3.27
N PHE A 93 9.57 0.51 -4.13
CA PHE A 93 10.32 1.77 -4.21
C PHE A 93 9.40 2.98 -4.47
N HIS A 94 8.51 2.87 -5.46
CA HIS A 94 7.59 3.97 -5.83
C HIS A 94 6.21 3.86 -5.16
N TRP A 95 5.90 2.75 -4.49
CA TRP A 95 4.55 2.39 -4.05
C TRP A 95 3.90 3.45 -3.16
N VAL A 96 4.59 3.84 -2.07
CA VAL A 96 4.09 4.85 -1.13
C VAL A 96 4.07 6.23 -1.81
N ALA A 97 5.11 6.55 -2.58
CA ALA A 97 5.23 7.81 -3.28
C ALA A 97 4.05 8.05 -4.26
N ASP A 98 3.74 7.04 -5.10
CA ASP A 98 2.66 7.14 -6.10
C ASP A 98 1.26 7.10 -5.49
N ARG A 99 1.06 6.33 -4.42
CA ARG A 99 -0.29 6.05 -3.92
C ARG A 99 -0.72 6.94 -2.76
N GLN A 100 0.20 7.44 -1.96
CA GLN A 100 -0.08 8.18 -0.74
C GLN A 100 0.56 9.55 -0.75
N SER A 101 1.90 9.63 -0.89
CA SER A 101 2.62 10.90 -0.78
C SER A 101 2.27 11.88 -1.89
N GLY A 102 2.21 11.41 -3.13
CA GLY A 102 1.84 12.26 -4.27
C GLY A 102 0.40 12.79 -4.20
N PRO A 103 -0.62 11.95 -4.00
CA PRO A 103 -2.00 12.41 -3.78
C PRO A 103 -2.16 13.36 -2.58
N LEU A 104 -1.44 13.13 -1.48
CA LEU A 104 -1.39 14.04 -0.34
C LEU A 104 -0.86 15.42 -0.75
N LEU A 105 0.28 15.46 -1.45
CA LEU A 105 0.89 16.70 -1.92
C LEU A 105 0.03 17.42 -2.95
N LEU A 106 -0.58 16.70 -3.89
CA LEU A 106 -1.51 17.27 -4.85
C LEU A 106 -2.69 17.96 -4.18
N ARG A 107 -3.18 17.45 -3.08
CA ARG A 107 -4.35 17.96 -2.38
C ARG A 107 -4.03 19.03 -1.35
N PHE A 108 -2.97 18.85 -0.58
CA PHE A 108 -2.67 19.68 0.60
C PHE A 108 -1.31 20.38 0.56
N GLY A 109 -0.40 19.97 -0.33
CA GLY A 109 0.93 20.56 -0.46
C GLY A 109 0.91 21.99 -0.99
N THR A 110 1.98 22.74 -0.71
CA THR A 110 2.22 24.03 -1.37
C THR A 110 2.66 23.82 -2.83
N GLU A 111 2.67 24.87 -3.63
CA GLU A 111 3.14 24.76 -5.02
C GLU A 111 4.63 24.39 -5.06
N GLU A 112 5.44 24.94 -4.15
CA GLU A 112 6.86 24.61 -4.00
C GLU A 112 7.06 23.12 -3.67
N GLN A 113 6.26 22.58 -2.75
CA GLN A 113 6.30 21.15 -2.42
C GLN A 113 5.90 20.29 -3.63
N ARG A 114 4.86 20.66 -4.36
CA ARG A 114 4.44 19.93 -5.58
C ARG A 114 5.53 19.92 -6.64
N GLN A 115 6.14 21.07 -6.91
CA GLN A 115 7.21 21.21 -7.91
C GLN A 115 8.49 20.46 -7.48
N ARG A 116 8.78 20.41 -6.19
CA ARG A 116 9.96 19.73 -5.67
C ARG A 116 9.83 18.21 -5.69
N PHE A 117 8.67 17.67 -5.31
CA PHE A 117 8.53 16.24 -5.03
C PHE A 117 7.82 15.46 -6.14
N LEU A 118 6.79 16.01 -6.79
CA LEU A 118 6.00 15.23 -7.73
C LEU A 118 6.77 14.81 -9.00
N PRO A 119 7.55 15.70 -9.66
CA PRO A 119 8.30 15.30 -10.85
C PRO A 119 9.32 14.18 -10.62
N PRO A 120 10.16 14.17 -9.56
CA PRO A 120 11.07 13.04 -9.31
C PRO A 120 10.33 11.76 -8.91
N ILE A 121 9.15 11.84 -8.27
CA ILE A 121 8.33 10.65 -8.03
C ILE A 121 7.87 10.05 -9.36
N THR A 122 7.34 10.85 -10.29
CA THR A 122 6.86 10.35 -11.59
C THR A 122 7.97 9.76 -12.45
N ARG A 123 9.24 10.14 -12.23
CA ARG A 123 10.41 9.53 -12.88
C ARG A 123 10.96 8.30 -12.15
N GLY A 124 10.34 7.87 -11.03
CA GLY A 124 10.82 6.73 -10.25
C GLY A 124 12.16 6.98 -9.57
N GLU A 125 12.46 8.23 -9.19
CA GLU A 125 13.74 8.67 -8.60
C GLU A 125 13.65 8.92 -7.10
N LEU A 126 12.43 8.95 -6.53
CA LEU A 126 12.21 9.31 -5.15
C LEU A 126 11.27 8.32 -4.46
N SER A 127 11.71 7.82 -3.31
CA SER A 127 10.96 6.87 -2.48
C SER A 127 10.47 7.48 -1.18
N PHE A 128 9.33 6.97 -0.69
CA PHE A 128 8.72 7.43 0.55
C PHE A 128 8.36 6.27 1.47
N ALA A 129 8.47 6.53 2.77
CA ALA A 129 7.89 5.73 3.84
C ALA A 129 6.73 6.47 4.52
N ILE A 130 5.98 5.76 5.35
CA ILE A 130 4.88 6.33 6.15
C ILE A 130 5.15 6.12 7.63
N GLY A 131 5.30 7.23 8.39
CA GLY A 131 5.53 7.25 9.83
C GLY A 131 4.28 7.69 10.60
N MET A 132 3.34 6.77 10.83
CA MET A 132 2.08 7.06 11.54
C MET A 132 2.07 6.46 12.94
N SER A 133 2.11 5.14 13.06
CA SER A 133 1.96 4.38 14.30
C SER A 133 3.11 4.63 15.29
N GLU A 134 2.80 4.49 16.56
CA GLU A 134 3.78 4.52 17.66
C GLU A 134 3.66 3.25 18.50
N PRO A 135 4.63 2.90 19.36
CA PRO A 135 4.56 1.70 20.18
C PRO A 135 3.24 1.52 20.93
N ASP A 136 2.65 2.62 21.41
CA ASP A 136 1.38 2.63 22.16
C ASP A 136 0.16 3.07 21.34
N SER A 137 0.32 3.39 20.07
CA SER A 137 -0.74 4.00 19.23
C SER A 137 -0.71 3.51 17.79
N GLY A 138 -1.45 2.44 17.50
CA GLY A 138 -1.69 1.92 16.16
C GLY A 138 -3.12 2.26 15.68
N SER A 139 -4.11 1.44 16.05
CA SER A 139 -5.53 1.67 15.70
C SER A 139 -6.08 2.96 16.33
N ASP A 140 -5.62 3.33 17.52
CA ASP A 140 -5.91 4.63 18.13
C ASP A 140 -4.88 5.69 17.71
N LEU A 141 -4.77 5.92 16.40
CA LEU A 141 -3.80 6.84 15.81
C LEU A 141 -3.91 8.27 16.35
N ALA A 142 -5.10 8.70 16.75
CA ALA A 142 -5.31 10.01 17.33
C ALA A 142 -4.58 10.22 18.68
N SER A 143 -4.12 9.14 19.31
CA SER A 143 -3.43 9.18 20.62
C SER A 143 -1.90 9.21 20.49
N ILE A 144 -1.34 9.44 19.30
CA ILE A 144 0.12 9.57 19.11
C ILE A 144 0.71 10.69 19.97
N ARG A 145 1.96 10.47 20.40
CA ARG A 145 2.69 11.35 21.34
C ARG A 145 3.98 11.94 20.77
N THR A 146 4.51 11.42 19.66
CA THR A 146 5.70 12.01 19.00
C THR A 146 5.42 13.48 18.75
N ARG A 147 6.20 14.33 19.39
CA ARG A 147 5.97 15.76 19.48
C ARG A 147 6.82 16.51 18.47
N ALA A 148 6.21 17.45 17.77
CA ALA A 148 6.90 18.44 16.94
C ALA A 148 6.72 19.82 17.58
N GLU A 149 7.73 20.27 18.31
CA GLU A 149 7.75 21.53 19.03
C GLU A 149 8.24 22.65 18.12
N LYS A 150 7.47 23.73 18.01
CA LYS A 150 7.84 24.85 17.12
C LYS A 150 9.08 25.57 17.67
N VAL A 151 10.07 25.75 16.79
CA VAL A 151 11.33 26.47 17.05
C VAL A 151 11.61 27.44 15.89
N PRO A 152 12.55 28.38 16.01
CA PRO A 152 12.88 29.26 14.89
C PRO A 152 13.24 28.46 13.62
N GLY A 153 12.52 28.72 12.52
CA GLY A 153 12.73 28.11 11.21
C GLY A 153 12.13 26.71 11.01
N GLY A 154 11.48 26.10 12.02
CA GLY A 154 10.90 24.77 11.87
C GLY A 154 10.37 24.16 13.16
N TYR A 155 10.62 22.87 13.29
CA TYR A 155 10.14 22.06 14.42
C TYR A 155 11.26 21.17 14.94
N LYS A 156 11.33 21.03 16.25
CA LYS A 156 12.14 20.04 16.93
C LYS A 156 11.27 18.83 17.27
N VAL A 157 11.63 17.66 16.73
CA VAL A 157 10.84 16.44 16.83
C VAL A 157 11.49 15.47 17.80
N ASN A 158 10.67 14.95 18.74
CA ASN A 158 11.05 13.94 19.72
C ASN A 158 9.97 12.86 19.83
N GLY A 159 10.38 11.59 19.77
CA GLY A 159 9.52 10.43 19.91
C GLY A 159 9.90 9.27 19.01
N THR A 160 8.99 8.31 18.83
CA THR A 160 9.27 7.09 18.08
C THR A 160 8.09 6.70 17.22
N LYS A 161 8.36 6.44 15.94
CA LYS A 161 7.42 5.79 15.02
C LYS A 161 7.80 4.32 14.87
N ILE A 162 6.78 3.45 14.73
CA ILE A 162 6.96 2.00 14.58
C ILE A 162 6.23 1.50 13.33
N TRP A 163 6.61 0.33 12.86
CA TRP A 163 6.05 -0.32 11.66
C TRP A 163 6.23 0.53 10.39
N THR A 164 7.26 1.38 10.35
CA THR A 164 7.56 2.21 9.20
C THR A 164 8.21 1.36 8.11
N SER A 165 7.40 0.94 7.14
CA SER A 165 7.85 0.06 6.06
C SER A 165 8.95 0.70 5.24
N ASN A 166 10.04 -0.04 5.02
CA ASN A 166 11.19 0.35 4.21
C ASN A 166 11.82 1.71 4.57
N ALA A 167 11.67 2.20 5.81
CA ALA A 167 12.26 3.48 6.23
C ALA A 167 13.78 3.54 5.98
N HIS A 168 14.49 2.44 6.18
CA HIS A 168 15.95 2.32 5.96
C HIS A 168 16.37 2.43 4.49
N LEU A 169 15.42 2.26 3.54
CA LEU A 169 15.64 2.34 2.09
C LEU A 169 15.06 3.62 1.48
N SER A 170 14.16 4.30 2.20
CA SER A 170 13.40 5.44 1.69
C SER A 170 14.18 6.75 1.80
N ASP A 171 13.91 7.67 0.87
CA ASP A 171 14.48 9.02 0.89
C ASP A 171 13.75 9.91 1.89
N PHE A 172 12.43 9.86 1.88
CA PHE A 172 11.57 10.66 2.74
C PHE A 172 10.54 9.79 3.47
N ALA A 173 9.98 10.35 4.55
CA ALA A 173 8.78 9.83 5.17
C ALA A 173 7.70 10.91 5.27
N ILE A 174 6.44 10.52 4.99
CA ILE A 174 5.29 11.28 5.48
C ILE A 174 5.08 10.86 6.94
N SER A 175 5.34 11.75 7.88
CA SER A 175 5.22 11.45 9.30
C SER A 175 4.19 12.33 9.98
N LEU A 176 3.34 11.71 10.81
CA LEU A 176 2.31 12.40 11.59
C LEU A 176 2.85 12.69 12.99
N PHE A 177 2.86 13.96 13.36
CA PHE A 177 3.33 14.39 14.67
C PHE A 177 2.28 15.23 15.39
N ARG A 178 2.40 15.30 16.72
CA ARG A 178 1.62 16.19 17.56
C ARG A 178 2.29 17.54 17.67
N THR A 179 1.71 18.55 17.03
CA THR A 179 2.17 19.94 17.09
C THR A 179 1.54 20.71 18.25
N GLN A 180 0.31 20.35 18.66
CA GLN A 180 -0.39 20.94 19.78
C GLN A 180 -1.14 19.88 20.58
N VAL A 181 -1.26 20.10 21.88
CA VAL A 181 -2.15 19.32 22.76
C VAL A 181 -3.42 20.14 23.01
N VAL A 182 -4.55 19.63 22.48
CA VAL A 182 -5.85 20.23 22.71
C VAL A 182 -6.62 19.36 23.71
N PRO A 183 -6.94 19.85 24.92
CA PRO A 183 -7.66 19.06 25.94
C PRO A 183 -8.95 18.48 25.37
N ASP A 184 -9.21 17.21 25.66
CA ASP A 184 -10.40 16.43 25.27
C ASP A 184 -10.65 16.29 23.75
N LYS A 185 -9.69 16.75 22.91
CA LYS A 185 -9.80 16.72 21.45
C LYS A 185 -8.56 16.08 20.81
N LYS A 186 -8.36 14.81 21.05
CA LYS A 186 -7.16 14.09 20.60
C LYS A 186 -6.93 14.09 19.07
N HIS A 187 -7.95 14.32 18.27
CA HIS A 187 -7.85 14.43 16.80
C HIS A 187 -7.36 15.81 16.33
N GLU A 188 -7.40 16.83 17.20
CA GLU A 188 -6.87 18.15 16.90
C GLU A 188 -5.37 18.23 17.23
N GLY A 189 -4.66 19.21 16.67
CA GLY A 189 -3.24 19.44 16.92
C GLY A 189 -2.29 18.38 16.36
N LEU A 190 -2.72 17.66 15.33
CA LEU A 190 -1.91 16.72 14.55
C LEU A 190 -1.52 17.35 13.22
N SER A 191 -0.27 17.18 12.79
CA SER A 191 0.24 17.70 11.51
C SER A 191 1.12 16.68 10.81
N GLN A 192 1.08 16.63 9.49
CA GLN A 192 1.95 15.78 8.68
C GLN A 192 3.16 16.55 8.16
N PHE A 193 4.29 15.86 8.06
CA PHE A 193 5.57 16.42 7.64
C PHE A 193 6.26 15.50 6.63
N LEU A 194 6.96 16.14 5.68
CA LEU A 194 7.90 15.51 4.75
C LEU A 194 9.27 15.43 5.44
N VAL A 195 9.60 14.32 6.04
CA VAL A 195 10.85 14.14 6.78
C VAL A 195 11.89 13.52 5.87
N ASP A 196 13.02 14.20 5.67
CA ASP A 196 14.20 13.66 4.99
C ASP A 196 14.89 12.63 5.90
N LEU A 197 14.73 11.34 5.58
CA LEU A 197 15.25 10.25 6.42
C LEU A 197 16.77 10.10 6.34
N LYS A 198 17.38 10.58 5.24
CA LYS A 198 18.82 10.42 4.99
C LYS A 198 19.65 11.55 5.58
N ASN A 199 19.13 12.77 5.58
CA ASN A 199 19.91 13.96 5.90
C ASN A 199 19.51 14.63 7.22
N THR A 200 18.33 14.31 7.79
CA THR A 200 17.92 14.89 9.09
C THR A 200 18.72 14.29 10.23
N LYS A 201 19.48 15.12 10.93
CA LYS A 201 20.20 14.70 12.16
C LYS A 201 19.20 14.39 13.27
N GLY A 202 19.58 13.47 14.17
CA GLY A 202 18.72 13.06 15.29
C GLY A 202 17.68 12.00 14.89
N ILE A 203 17.78 11.40 13.71
CA ILE A 203 16.97 10.24 13.30
C ILE A 203 17.83 8.98 13.41
N THR A 204 17.28 7.96 14.08
CA THR A 204 17.85 6.61 14.13
C THR A 204 16.80 5.61 13.65
N ILE A 205 17.14 4.80 12.64
CA ILE A 205 16.27 3.78 12.09
C ILE A 205 16.76 2.42 12.57
N ARG A 206 15.88 1.65 13.24
CA ARG A 206 16.18 0.32 13.78
C ARG A 206 15.33 -0.74 13.09
N PRO A 207 15.90 -1.90 12.72
CA PRO A 207 15.17 -2.97 12.08
C PRO A 207 14.17 -3.64 13.03
N ILE A 208 13.03 -4.06 12.46
CA ILE A 208 12.12 -5.01 13.07
C ILE A 208 12.08 -6.22 12.13
N TYR A 209 12.58 -7.36 12.61
CA TYR A 209 12.59 -8.61 11.84
C TYR A 209 11.24 -9.31 11.95
N ASP A 210 10.74 -9.80 10.83
CA ASP A 210 9.52 -10.61 10.77
C ASP A 210 9.81 -12.12 10.91
N LEU A 211 8.77 -12.95 10.95
CA LEU A 211 8.91 -14.40 11.10
C LEU A 211 9.61 -15.08 9.92
N ALA A 212 9.56 -14.47 8.73
CA ALA A 212 10.25 -14.96 7.54
C ALA A 212 11.73 -14.51 7.50
N GLY A 213 12.24 -13.87 8.56
CA GLY A 213 13.59 -13.33 8.64
C GLY A 213 13.81 -12.03 7.87
N GLY A 214 12.75 -11.45 7.30
CA GLY A 214 12.80 -10.21 6.55
C GLY A 214 12.98 -8.99 7.44
N HIS A 215 13.59 -7.94 6.86
CA HIS A 215 13.71 -6.62 7.47
C HIS A 215 12.90 -5.61 6.65
N HIS A 216 11.59 -5.69 6.77
CA HIS A 216 10.66 -4.81 6.06
C HIS A 216 10.22 -3.63 6.93
N PHE A 217 9.97 -3.88 8.21
CA PHE A 217 9.53 -2.88 9.16
C PHE A 217 10.66 -2.26 9.95
N ASN A 218 10.45 -1.03 10.41
CA ASN A 218 11.42 -0.29 11.20
C ASN A 218 10.76 0.49 12.33
N GLU A 219 11.52 0.66 13.42
CA GLU A 219 11.35 1.78 14.33
C GLU A 219 12.14 2.97 13.81
N VAL A 220 11.54 4.16 13.89
CA VAL A 220 12.20 5.44 13.55
C VAL A 220 12.18 6.32 14.80
N HIS A 221 13.32 6.49 15.41
CA HIS A 221 13.50 7.33 16.59
C HIS A 221 13.90 8.73 16.19
N TYR A 222 13.25 9.71 16.78
CA TYR A 222 13.53 11.14 16.65
C TYR A 222 14.04 11.66 17.97
N GLU A 223 15.27 12.18 17.99
CA GLU A 223 15.93 12.79 19.16
C GLU A 223 16.42 14.18 18.76
N ASP A 224 15.69 15.20 19.22
CA ASP A 224 15.91 16.59 18.84
C ASP A 224 16.05 16.81 17.32
N ALA A 225 15.36 16.01 16.52
CA ALA A 225 15.45 16.06 15.07
C ALA A 225 14.83 17.36 14.54
N PHE A 226 15.61 18.16 13.79
CA PHE A 226 15.12 19.40 13.22
C PHE A 226 14.43 19.14 11.88
N VAL A 227 13.15 19.51 11.80
CA VAL A 227 12.33 19.43 10.58
C VAL A 227 11.95 20.86 10.17
N PRO A 228 12.36 21.33 8.96
CA PRO A 228 12.07 22.69 8.51
C PRO A 228 10.57 22.99 8.43
N GLU A 229 10.18 24.27 8.54
CA GLU A 229 8.76 24.66 8.49
C GLU A 229 8.11 24.38 7.13
N ASP A 230 8.85 24.48 6.05
CA ASP A 230 8.42 24.18 4.68
C ASP A 230 8.21 22.67 4.42
N ALA A 231 8.68 21.81 5.33
CA ALA A 231 8.40 20.38 5.29
C ALA A 231 6.99 20.01 5.80
N ARG A 232 6.30 20.93 6.48
CA ARG A 232 4.93 20.69 6.94
C ARG A 232 3.93 20.72 5.77
N VAL A 233 3.11 19.68 5.67
CA VAL A 233 2.08 19.57 4.62
C VAL A 233 0.79 20.27 5.07
N GLY A 234 0.34 21.23 4.29
CA GLY A 234 -0.89 21.99 4.59
C GLY A 234 -0.78 22.88 5.82
N LYS A 235 -1.91 23.13 6.49
CA LYS A 235 -1.96 23.96 7.70
C LYS A 235 -1.62 23.15 8.93
N GLU A 236 -1.06 23.79 9.94
CA GLU A 236 -0.86 23.17 11.25
C GLU A 236 -2.20 22.73 11.85
N GLY A 237 -2.27 21.51 12.34
CA GLY A 237 -3.49 20.90 12.84
C GLY A 237 -4.33 20.13 11.81
N ASP A 238 -4.03 20.21 10.52
CA ASP A 238 -4.78 19.51 9.44
C ASP A 238 -4.48 17.99 9.36
N GLY A 239 -3.54 17.47 10.13
CA GLY A 239 -3.03 16.09 10.00
C GLY A 239 -4.10 15.02 10.08
N TRP A 240 -5.08 15.14 10.98
CA TRP A 240 -6.16 14.17 11.07
C TRP A 240 -7.04 14.12 9.81
N LYS A 241 -7.38 15.29 9.27
CA LYS A 241 -8.12 15.41 8.01
C LYS A 241 -7.35 14.82 6.85
N GLN A 242 -6.04 15.03 6.79
CA GLN A 242 -5.16 14.49 5.77
C GLN A 242 -5.14 12.96 5.81
N VAL A 243 -4.85 12.36 6.97
CA VAL A 243 -4.82 10.89 7.16
C VAL A 243 -6.15 10.24 6.82
N THR A 244 -7.28 10.79 7.27
CA THR A 244 -8.60 10.20 6.99
C THR A 244 -8.97 10.27 5.52
N THR A 245 -8.48 11.28 4.79
CA THR A 245 -8.65 11.41 3.35
C THR A 245 -7.83 10.37 2.59
N GLU A 246 -6.55 10.17 2.95
CA GLU A 246 -5.66 9.20 2.32
C GLU A 246 -6.18 7.77 2.43
N LEU A 247 -6.65 7.39 3.61
CA LEU A 247 -7.18 6.04 3.88
C LEU A 247 -8.37 5.66 2.96
N GLY A 248 -9.15 6.62 2.49
CA GLY A 248 -10.25 6.38 1.55
C GLY A 248 -9.76 5.87 0.18
N PHE A 249 -8.61 6.37 -0.29
CA PHE A 249 -8.03 5.97 -1.58
C PHE A 249 -7.20 4.68 -1.51
N GLU A 250 -6.68 4.35 -0.33
CA GLU A 250 -5.77 3.23 -0.13
C GLU A 250 -6.45 1.86 -0.04
N ARG A 251 -7.73 1.81 0.34
CA ARG A 251 -8.39 0.59 0.81
C ARG A 251 -8.97 -0.33 -0.27
N SER A 252 -8.99 0.05 -1.53
CA SER A 252 -9.77 -0.65 -2.54
C SER A 252 -9.00 -1.22 -3.72
N GLY A 253 -7.72 -0.96 -3.81
CA GLY A 253 -6.91 -1.40 -4.94
C GLY A 253 -6.59 -2.91 -4.92
N PRO A 254 -6.03 -3.44 -6.03
CA PRO A 254 -5.67 -4.85 -6.16
C PRO A 254 -4.75 -5.37 -5.05
N GLU A 255 -3.96 -4.52 -4.43
CA GLU A 255 -3.09 -4.87 -3.30
C GLU A 255 -3.85 -5.34 -2.05
N ARG A 256 -5.17 -5.26 -2.06
CA ARG A 256 -6.00 -5.68 -0.92
C ARG A 256 -6.58 -7.08 -1.07
N TYR A 257 -6.25 -7.75 -2.19
CA TYR A 257 -6.66 -9.15 -2.43
C TYR A 257 -5.67 -9.94 -3.29
N LEU A 258 -4.58 -9.33 -3.75
CA LEU A 258 -3.55 -9.99 -4.56
C LEU A 258 -2.25 -10.33 -3.81
N SER A 259 -2.17 -10.11 -2.48
CA SER A 259 -0.91 -10.37 -1.76
C SER A 259 -0.52 -11.85 -1.72
N SER A 260 -1.48 -12.77 -1.80
CA SER A 260 -1.24 -14.21 -1.89
C SER A 260 -1.41 -14.80 -3.30
N ILE A 261 -1.58 -13.95 -4.33
CA ILE A 261 -1.88 -14.41 -5.70
C ILE A 261 -0.78 -15.31 -6.28
N ARG A 262 0.48 -15.07 -5.93
CA ARG A 262 1.59 -15.89 -6.42
C ARG A 262 1.42 -17.35 -6.01
N LEU A 263 0.95 -17.61 -4.81
CA LEU A 263 0.68 -18.98 -4.36
C LEU A 263 -0.46 -19.65 -5.14
N VAL A 264 -1.48 -18.89 -5.52
CA VAL A 264 -2.56 -19.42 -6.39
C VAL A 264 -2.03 -19.81 -7.76
N LEU A 265 -1.16 -18.97 -8.34
CA LEU A 265 -0.54 -19.26 -9.63
C LEU A 265 0.41 -20.46 -9.56
N GLU A 266 1.22 -20.55 -8.51
CA GLU A 266 2.09 -21.72 -8.30
C GLU A 266 1.28 -22.99 -8.01
N LEU A 267 0.16 -22.90 -7.28
CA LEU A 267 -0.76 -24.02 -7.11
C LEU A 267 -1.31 -24.53 -8.46
N ILE A 268 -1.73 -23.63 -9.34
CA ILE A 268 -2.22 -23.99 -10.68
C ILE A 268 -1.13 -24.70 -11.49
N ASN A 269 0.12 -24.25 -11.40
CA ASN A 269 1.27 -24.89 -12.04
C ASN A 269 1.51 -26.29 -11.45
N GLU A 270 1.47 -26.43 -10.13
CA GLU A 270 1.75 -27.67 -9.41
C GLU A 270 0.69 -28.74 -9.70
N VAL A 271 -0.59 -28.40 -9.68
CA VAL A 271 -1.66 -29.36 -9.95
C VAL A 271 -1.83 -29.70 -11.44
N GLY A 272 -1.26 -28.88 -12.32
CA GLY A 272 -1.23 -29.12 -13.77
C GLY A 272 -2.59 -29.09 -14.44
N LYS A 273 -2.66 -29.68 -15.67
CA LYS A 273 -3.86 -29.65 -16.53
C LYS A 273 -4.95 -30.61 -16.12
N GLU A 274 -4.61 -31.66 -15.38
CA GLU A 274 -5.55 -32.70 -14.94
C GLU A 274 -5.52 -32.77 -13.39
N PRO A 275 -6.00 -31.71 -12.71
CA PRO A 275 -6.03 -31.68 -11.25
C PRO A 275 -7.01 -32.73 -10.73
N GLY A 276 -6.69 -33.38 -9.61
CA GLY A 276 -7.65 -34.20 -8.89
C GLY A 276 -8.85 -33.35 -8.43
N GLU A 277 -9.99 -34.01 -8.15
CA GLU A 277 -11.27 -33.34 -7.82
C GLU A 277 -11.12 -32.27 -6.71
N ARG A 278 -10.41 -32.58 -5.62
CA ARG A 278 -10.21 -31.63 -4.51
C ARG A 278 -9.45 -30.37 -4.96
N ALA A 279 -8.42 -30.54 -5.78
CA ALA A 279 -7.63 -29.41 -6.31
C ALA A 279 -8.47 -28.57 -7.27
N ALA A 280 -9.24 -29.20 -8.16
CA ALA A 280 -10.14 -28.49 -9.08
C ALA A 280 -11.19 -27.67 -8.32
N VAL A 281 -11.80 -28.23 -7.27
CA VAL A 281 -12.76 -27.52 -6.41
C VAL A 281 -12.10 -26.33 -5.71
N LEU A 282 -10.91 -26.50 -5.15
CA LEU A 282 -10.19 -25.39 -4.51
C LEU A 282 -9.84 -24.26 -5.49
N VAL A 283 -9.26 -24.60 -6.65
CA VAL A 283 -8.92 -23.61 -7.68
C VAL A 283 -10.16 -22.87 -8.16
N GLY A 284 -11.28 -23.60 -8.39
CA GLY A 284 -12.55 -23.01 -8.76
C GLY A 284 -13.09 -22.03 -7.71
N ARG A 285 -13.03 -22.41 -6.41
CA ARG A 285 -13.41 -21.54 -5.28
C ARG A 285 -12.55 -20.28 -5.22
N LEU A 286 -11.22 -20.42 -5.27
CA LEU A 286 -10.30 -19.28 -5.23
C LEU A 286 -10.53 -18.33 -6.42
N THR A 287 -10.76 -18.87 -7.62
CA THR A 287 -11.05 -18.09 -8.82
C THR A 287 -12.35 -17.31 -8.69
N ALA A 288 -13.40 -17.92 -8.15
CA ALA A 288 -14.69 -17.25 -7.95
C ALA A 288 -14.58 -16.08 -6.95
N HIS A 289 -13.89 -16.28 -5.82
CA HIS A 289 -13.65 -15.23 -4.83
C HIS A 289 -12.79 -14.10 -5.41
N LEU A 290 -11.71 -14.43 -6.13
CA LEU A 290 -10.84 -13.47 -6.79
C LEU A 290 -11.62 -12.61 -7.79
N ASN A 291 -12.46 -13.23 -8.62
CA ASN A 291 -13.26 -12.50 -9.59
C ASN A 291 -14.28 -11.56 -8.92
N THR A 292 -14.92 -12.00 -7.83
CA THR A 292 -15.84 -11.16 -7.05
C THR A 292 -15.11 -9.94 -6.47
N LEU A 293 -13.98 -10.14 -5.81
CA LEU A 293 -13.17 -9.04 -5.25
C LEU A 293 -12.67 -8.09 -6.33
N ARG A 294 -12.28 -8.63 -7.48
CA ARG A 294 -11.88 -7.84 -8.64
C ARG A 294 -13.01 -6.92 -9.12
N GLN A 295 -14.22 -7.44 -9.26
CA GLN A 295 -15.38 -6.64 -9.68
C GLN A 295 -15.75 -5.56 -8.65
N MET A 296 -15.70 -5.88 -7.36
CA MET A 296 -15.92 -4.91 -6.29
C MET A 296 -14.85 -3.80 -6.33
N SER A 297 -13.60 -4.15 -6.53
CA SER A 297 -12.47 -3.20 -6.61
C SER A 297 -12.56 -2.32 -7.87
N LEU A 298 -12.95 -2.88 -9.02
CA LEU A 298 -13.22 -2.11 -10.25
C LEU A 298 -14.37 -1.12 -10.07
N SER A 299 -15.44 -1.54 -9.39
CA SER A 299 -16.54 -0.63 -9.05
C SER A 299 -16.07 0.58 -8.25
N VAL A 300 -15.20 0.35 -7.26
CA VAL A 300 -14.61 1.46 -6.48
C VAL A 300 -13.72 2.35 -7.34
N ALA A 301 -12.90 1.77 -8.23
CA ALA A 301 -12.07 2.56 -9.16
C ALA A 301 -12.93 3.45 -10.08
N ALA A 302 -14.05 2.93 -10.59
CA ALA A 302 -15.01 3.69 -11.39
C ALA A 302 -15.70 4.80 -10.58
N MET A 303 -16.04 4.56 -9.31
CA MET A 303 -16.56 5.59 -8.41
C MET A 303 -15.55 6.72 -8.19
N LEU A 304 -14.26 6.39 -7.98
CA LEU A 304 -13.19 7.38 -7.84
C LEU A 304 -13.02 8.21 -9.12
N GLN A 305 -13.10 7.58 -10.29
CA GLN A 305 -13.08 8.27 -11.59
C GLN A 305 -14.25 9.23 -11.76
N ALA A 306 -15.42 8.87 -11.25
CA ALA A 306 -16.60 9.74 -11.23
C ALA A 306 -16.55 10.82 -10.13
N GLY A 307 -15.42 10.98 -9.42
CA GLY A 307 -15.25 11.99 -8.36
C GLY A 307 -16.00 11.66 -7.06
N LYS A 308 -16.50 10.43 -6.88
CA LYS A 308 -17.15 9.98 -5.65
C LYS A 308 -16.12 9.64 -4.57
N SER A 309 -16.56 9.54 -3.32
CA SER A 309 -15.76 9.14 -2.15
C SER A 309 -16.27 7.81 -1.58
N PRO A 310 -15.93 6.66 -2.16
CA PRO A 310 -16.49 5.34 -1.83
C PRO A 310 -15.86 4.71 -0.58
N ASN A 311 -15.86 5.42 0.55
CA ASN A 311 -15.20 4.96 1.79
C ASN A 311 -15.81 3.68 2.36
N LEU A 312 -17.13 3.50 2.22
CA LEU A 312 -17.85 2.33 2.67
C LEU A 312 -17.47 1.11 1.83
N GLU A 313 -17.60 1.21 0.52
CA GLU A 313 -17.29 0.16 -0.45
C GLU A 313 -15.80 -0.24 -0.39
N ALA A 314 -14.90 0.73 -0.31
CA ALA A 314 -13.47 0.49 -0.15
C ALA A 314 -13.13 -0.28 1.14
N SER A 315 -13.85 0.01 2.24
CA SER A 315 -13.67 -0.70 3.50
C SER A 315 -14.13 -2.16 3.42
N VAL A 316 -15.21 -2.42 2.66
CA VAL A 316 -15.70 -3.79 2.41
C VAL A 316 -14.70 -4.56 1.54
N VAL A 317 -14.22 -3.98 0.44
CA VAL A 317 -13.19 -4.62 -0.41
C VAL A 317 -11.99 -5.04 0.42
N LYS A 318 -11.52 -4.15 1.31
CA LYS A 318 -10.36 -4.47 2.16
C LYS A 318 -10.68 -5.56 3.19
N ASP A 319 -11.79 -5.52 3.90
CA ASP A 319 -12.11 -6.52 4.93
C ASP A 319 -12.27 -7.92 4.33
N VAL A 320 -13.01 -8.04 3.23
CA VAL A 320 -13.21 -9.31 2.52
C VAL A 320 -11.93 -9.78 1.83
N GLY A 321 -11.23 -8.85 1.14
CA GLY A 321 -9.98 -9.16 0.44
C GLY A 321 -8.89 -9.65 1.39
N THR A 322 -8.72 -9.01 2.53
CA THR A 322 -7.74 -9.43 3.55
C THR A 322 -8.06 -10.83 4.10
N THR A 323 -9.33 -11.15 4.32
CA THR A 323 -9.74 -12.50 4.73
C THR A 323 -9.35 -13.53 3.67
N PHE A 324 -9.65 -13.23 2.40
CA PHE A 324 -9.29 -14.07 1.28
C PHE A 324 -7.77 -14.30 1.17
N GLU A 325 -6.97 -13.22 1.26
CA GLU A 325 -5.49 -13.32 1.22
C GLU A 325 -4.93 -14.23 2.32
N GLN A 326 -5.51 -14.18 3.51
CA GLN A 326 -5.07 -14.98 4.68
C GLN A 326 -5.50 -16.44 4.58
N GLU A 327 -6.66 -16.74 4.01
CA GLU A 327 -7.15 -18.11 3.82
C GLU A 327 -6.35 -18.90 2.77
N ILE A 328 -5.79 -18.25 1.75
CA ILE A 328 -5.11 -18.93 0.64
C ILE A 328 -3.98 -19.85 1.13
N PRO A 329 -2.98 -19.41 1.93
CA PRO A 329 -1.89 -20.27 2.37
C PRO A 329 -2.38 -21.49 3.17
N GLU A 330 -3.38 -21.31 4.03
CA GLU A 330 -3.94 -22.40 4.84
C GLU A 330 -4.65 -23.45 3.97
N LEU A 331 -5.48 -22.99 3.02
CA LEU A 331 -6.23 -23.87 2.11
C LEU A 331 -5.29 -24.65 1.17
N VAL A 332 -4.25 -23.99 0.65
CA VAL A 332 -3.26 -24.61 -0.22
C VAL A 332 -2.42 -25.62 0.54
N HIS A 333 -1.94 -25.28 1.73
CA HIS A 333 -1.18 -26.18 2.59
C HIS A 333 -1.99 -27.44 2.94
N ALA A 334 -3.25 -27.27 3.35
CA ALA A 334 -4.14 -28.40 3.68
C ALA A 334 -4.47 -29.30 2.46
N LEU A 335 -4.45 -28.77 1.25
CA LEU A 335 -4.70 -29.54 0.03
C LEU A 335 -3.51 -30.37 -0.38
N ILE A 336 -2.35 -29.76 -0.49
CA ILE A 336 -1.14 -30.35 -1.08
C ILE A 336 -0.36 -31.18 -0.03
N GLY A 337 -0.42 -30.78 1.26
CA GLY A 337 0.33 -31.43 2.33
C GLY A 337 1.86 -31.29 2.17
N ALA A 338 2.31 -30.34 1.35
CA ALA A 338 3.73 -30.05 1.17
C ALA A 338 4.28 -29.31 2.39
N GLU A 339 5.50 -29.66 2.81
CA GLU A 339 6.17 -28.91 3.86
C GLU A 339 6.61 -27.53 3.36
N PRO A 340 6.22 -26.44 4.03
CA PRO A 340 6.62 -25.11 3.64
C PRO A 340 8.10 -24.85 3.93
N HIS A 341 8.85 -24.36 2.96
CA HIS A 341 10.27 -24.02 3.08
C HIS A 341 10.49 -22.54 2.73
N LEU A 342 11.49 -21.88 3.37
CA LEU A 342 11.88 -20.52 3.01
C LEU A 342 13.05 -20.49 2.01
N ASP A 343 14.05 -21.35 2.23
CA ASP A 343 15.33 -21.26 1.52
C ASP A 343 15.57 -22.43 0.55
N THR A 344 14.83 -23.53 0.70
CA THR A 344 15.00 -24.76 -0.08
C THR A 344 13.69 -25.18 -0.74
N GLY A 345 13.78 -26.13 -1.68
CA GLY A 345 12.60 -26.64 -2.37
C GLY A 345 12.23 -25.89 -3.65
N SER A 346 11.07 -26.21 -4.18
CA SER A 346 10.50 -25.60 -5.38
C SER A 346 10.04 -24.15 -5.12
N GLU A 347 9.76 -23.41 -6.18
CA GLU A 347 9.15 -22.06 -6.09
C GLU A 347 7.79 -22.11 -5.36
N PHE A 348 7.03 -23.20 -5.54
CA PHE A 348 5.78 -23.42 -4.83
C PHE A 348 6.00 -23.53 -3.31
N GLU A 349 6.93 -24.40 -2.87
CA GLU A 349 7.23 -24.60 -1.44
C GLU A 349 7.77 -23.34 -0.77
N LYS A 350 8.66 -22.61 -1.45
CA LYS A 350 9.19 -21.32 -0.96
C LYS A 350 8.10 -20.26 -0.86
N THR A 351 7.22 -20.16 -1.88
CA THR A 351 6.10 -19.23 -1.87
C THR A 351 5.11 -19.55 -0.75
N LEU A 352 4.81 -20.84 -0.55
CA LEU A 352 3.98 -21.30 0.56
C LEU A 352 4.62 -20.97 1.91
N GLY A 353 5.91 -21.28 2.09
CA GLY A 353 6.65 -21.01 3.32
C GLY A 353 6.66 -19.54 3.70
N TYR A 354 6.92 -18.66 2.73
CA TYR A 354 6.87 -17.23 2.93
C TYR A 354 5.45 -16.76 3.33
N LEU A 355 4.42 -17.18 2.60
CA LEU A 355 3.06 -16.69 2.82
C LEU A 355 2.42 -17.23 4.10
N VAL A 356 2.71 -18.46 4.51
CA VAL A 356 2.28 -19.01 5.82
C VAL A 356 2.76 -18.10 6.96
N GLN A 357 4.00 -17.60 6.89
CA GLN A 357 4.56 -16.75 7.92
C GLN A 357 4.14 -15.28 7.79
N HIS A 358 3.87 -14.80 6.58
CA HIS A 358 3.63 -13.38 6.33
C HIS A 358 2.14 -12.98 6.29
N ALA A 359 1.26 -13.88 5.86
CA ALA A 359 -0.17 -13.60 5.69
C ALA A 359 -0.89 -13.08 6.95
N PRO A 360 -0.54 -13.50 8.20
CA PRO A 360 -1.14 -12.91 9.40
C PRO A 360 -1.03 -11.39 9.49
N SER A 361 0.01 -10.79 8.90
CA SER A 361 0.23 -9.34 8.88
C SER A 361 -0.76 -8.59 7.98
N PHE A 362 -1.39 -9.23 7.01
CA PHE A 362 -2.24 -8.57 6.01
C PHE A 362 -3.46 -7.87 6.61
N SER A 363 -4.03 -8.37 7.70
CA SER A 363 -5.16 -7.74 8.39
C SER A 363 -4.78 -6.51 9.22
N LEU A 364 -3.49 -6.27 9.46
CA LEU A 364 -3.02 -5.18 10.32
C LEU A 364 -2.79 -3.86 9.58
N ARG A 365 -2.47 -3.91 8.29
CA ARG A 365 -2.13 -2.76 7.45
C ARG A 365 -3.37 -1.99 6.95
N GLY A 366 -3.30 -0.66 6.84
CA GLY A 366 -4.39 0.19 6.29
C GLY A 366 -5.69 0.18 7.13
N GLY A 367 -5.59 -0.07 8.42
CA GLY A 367 -6.68 -0.28 9.39
C GLY A 367 -6.99 -1.75 9.59
N THR A 368 -7.09 -2.17 10.87
CA THR A 368 -7.46 -3.56 11.22
C THR A 368 -8.89 -3.88 10.81
N ARG A 369 -9.24 -5.16 10.76
CA ARG A 369 -10.61 -5.61 10.44
C ARG A 369 -11.65 -5.04 11.39
N GLU A 370 -11.33 -4.88 12.68
CA GLU A 370 -12.20 -4.29 13.69
C GLU A 370 -12.49 -2.82 13.39
N ILE A 371 -11.46 -2.05 13.00
CA ILE A 371 -11.62 -0.66 12.56
C ILE A 371 -12.48 -0.57 11.31
N LEU A 372 -12.23 -1.43 10.31
CA LEU A 372 -13.00 -1.45 9.06
C LEU A 372 -14.46 -1.78 9.31
N ARG A 373 -14.76 -2.79 10.11
CA ARG A 373 -16.13 -3.18 10.49
C ARG A 373 -16.84 -2.07 11.25
N GLY A 374 -16.13 -1.31 12.08
CA GLY A 374 -16.64 -0.11 12.71
C GLY A 374 -17.02 0.99 11.70
N ILE A 375 -16.22 1.16 10.63
CA ILE A 375 -16.53 2.11 9.55
C ILE A 375 -17.72 1.61 8.72
N ILE A 376 -17.75 0.32 8.39
CA ILE A 376 -18.85 -0.31 7.67
C ILE A 376 -20.17 -0.17 8.43
N ALA A 377 -20.16 -0.51 9.73
CA ALA A 377 -21.35 -0.41 10.57
C ALA A 377 -21.91 1.02 10.62
N ARG A 378 -21.04 2.04 10.80
CA ARG A 378 -21.45 3.45 10.74
C ARG A 378 -22.00 3.84 9.37
N GLY A 379 -21.32 3.42 8.30
CA GLY A 379 -21.76 3.70 6.92
C GLY A 379 -23.13 3.11 6.58
N LEU A 380 -23.48 1.98 7.21
CA LEU A 380 -24.79 1.34 7.07
C LEU A 380 -25.85 1.89 8.05
N GLY A 381 -25.49 2.83 8.92
CA GLY A 381 -26.42 3.39 9.92
C GLY A 381 -26.72 2.44 11.08
N LEU A 382 -25.83 1.48 11.38
CA LEU A 382 -25.96 0.51 12.47
C LEU A 382 -25.39 1.02 13.80
N ARG A 383 -24.76 2.20 13.82
CA ARG A 383 -24.18 2.90 14.99
C ARG A 383 -24.40 4.39 14.88
#